data_8d435d14be8563e3ce17046b332ee21a
#
_entry.id   8d435d14be8563e3ce17046b332ee21a
#
_cell.length_a   1.000
_cell.length_b   1.000
_cell.length_c   1.000
_cell.angle_alpha   90.00
_cell.angle_beta   90.00
_cell.angle_gamma   90.00
#
_symmetry.space_group_name_H-M   'P 1'
#
loop_
_entity.id
_entity.type
_entity.pdbx_description
1 polymer ?
#
loop_
_entity_poly.entity_id
_entity_poly.type
_entity_poly.pdbx_seq_one_letter_code
_entity_poly.pdbx_strand_id
1 'polypeptide(L)'
;MRTAVVYRTHAKALKAEFEQANYGEPNEVQFEMCEFTDGTVAKRWRVGARSCAWWDSLQDLYTIHIYAHPDYGTRVEWSDGCVEEL
;
A
#
# COMPACT_ATOMS: atom_id res chain seq x y z
N MET A 1 0.03 -18.64 1.46
CA MET A 1 -0.47 -17.31 1.86
C MET A 1 0.71 -16.46 2.31
N ARG A 2 0.79 -15.24 1.85
CA ARG A 2 1.83 -14.31 2.29
C ARG A 2 1.24 -12.93 2.56
N THR A 3 1.90 -12.17 3.42
CA THR A 3 1.45 -10.83 3.82
C THR A 3 2.51 -9.81 3.48
N ALA A 4 2.09 -8.56 3.35
CA ALA A 4 2.99 -7.44 3.14
C ALA A 4 2.53 -6.20 3.88
N VAL A 5 3.47 -5.33 4.18
CA VAL A 5 3.20 -3.96 4.61
C VAL A 5 3.67 -3.00 3.52
N VAL A 6 2.92 -1.92 3.33
CA VAL A 6 3.16 -0.97 2.26
C VAL A 6 3.39 0.41 2.82
N TYR A 7 4.48 1.03 2.39
CA TYR A 7 4.86 2.39 2.74
C TYR A 7 4.74 3.29 1.50
N ARG A 8 4.48 4.56 1.73
CA ARG A 8 4.57 5.60 0.71
C ARG A 8 5.65 6.57 1.16
N THR A 9 6.88 6.36 0.68
CA THR A 9 8.06 7.06 1.18
C THR A 9 8.04 8.56 0.91
N HIS A 10 7.21 9.03 -0.03
CA HIS A 10 7.01 10.45 -0.33
C HIS A 10 5.76 11.05 0.35
N ALA A 11 5.14 10.34 1.28
CA ALA A 11 3.86 10.73 1.87
C ALA A 11 3.89 12.14 2.49
N LYS A 12 4.99 12.50 3.15
CA LYS A 12 5.12 13.81 3.78
C LYS A 12 5.10 14.96 2.77
N ALA A 13 5.80 14.80 1.64
CA ALA A 13 5.81 15.80 0.58
C ALA A 13 4.42 15.93 -0.07
N LEU A 14 3.77 14.80 -0.32
CA LEU A 14 2.41 14.78 -0.86
C LEU A 14 1.41 15.44 0.07
N LYS A 15 1.52 15.17 1.38
CA LYS A 15 0.67 15.79 2.40
C LYS A 15 0.85 17.30 2.42
N ALA A 16 2.09 17.78 2.37
CA ALA A 16 2.38 19.21 2.35
C ALA A 16 1.82 19.90 1.08
N GLU A 17 1.90 19.21 -0.06
CA GLU A 17 1.44 19.75 -1.34
C GLU A 17 -0.10 19.83 -1.42
N PHE A 18 -0.79 18.78 -0.97
CA PHE A 18 -2.23 18.67 -1.15
C PHE A 18 -3.04 18.98 0.11
N GLU A 19 -2.38 19.23 1.24
CA GLU A 19 -3.04 19.47 2.54
C GLU A 19 -4.00 18.34 2.94
N GLN A 20 -3.80 17.14 2.41
CA GLN A 20 -4.64 15.98 2.67
C GLN A 20 -4.14 15.24 3.91
N ALA A 21 -5.05 15.01 4.84
CA ALA A 21 -4.71 14.39 6.13
C ALA A 21 -4.38 12.89 6.05
N ASN A 22 -4.65 12.25 4.92
CA ASN A 22 -4.66 10.78 4.85
C ASN A 22 -3.37 10.15 4.29
N TYR A 23 -2.35 10.95 3.99
CA TYR A 23 -1.11 10.40 3.43
C TYR A 23 -0.15 9.82 4.47
N GLY A 24 -0.30 10.21 5.75
CA GLY A 24 0.57 9.70 6.82
C GLY A 24 2.01 10.20 6.73
N GLU A 25 2.92 9.44 7.30
CA GLU A 25 4.35 9.74 7.31
C GLU A 25 5.11 8.70 6.46
N PRO A 26 6.32 9.04 5.94
CA PRO A 26 7.07 8.14 5.05
C PRO A 26 7.41 6.78 5.63
N ASN A 27 7.59 6.69 6.95
CA ASN A 27 7.94 5.45 7.65
C ASN A 27 6.73 4.79 8.32
N GLU A 28 5.53 5.30 8.07
CA GLU A 28 4.29 4.76 8.62
C GLU A 28 3.69 3.76 7.64
N VAL A 29 3.21 2.63 8.14
CA VAL A 29 2.50 1.65 7.31
C VAL A 29 1.22 2.28 6.80
N GLN A 30 1.09 2.39 5.49
CA GLN A 30 -0.09 2.96 4.83
C GLN A 30 -1.22 1.94 4.76
N PHE A 31 -0.90 0.75 4.29
CA PHE A 31 -1.84 -0.38 4.31
C PHE A 31 -1.09 -1.70 4.38
N GLU A 32 -1.82 -2.72 4.75
CA GLU A 32 -1.35 -4.10 4.77
C GLU A 32 -2.15 -4.88 3.76
N MET A 33 -1.56 -5.95 3.23
CA MET A 33 -2.24 -6.86 2.33
C MET A 33 -1.88 -8.30 2.61
N CYS A 34 -2.80 -9.19 2.27
CA CYS A 34 -2.65 -10.62 2.40
C CYS A 34 -3.02 -11.25 1.05
N GLU A 35 -2.07 -11.96 0.45
CA GLU A 35 -2.32 -12.72 -0.76
C GLU A 35 -2.65 -14.16 -0.38
N PHE A 36 -3.84 -14.60 -0.71
CA PHE A 36 -4.31 -15.94 -0.41
C PHE A 36 -3.79 -16.94 -1.44
N THR A 37 -3.91 -18.23 -1.13
CA THR A 37 -3.37 -19.30 -1.99
C THR A 37 -4.07 -19.39 -3.35
N ASP A 38 -5.29 -18.85 -3.47
CA ASP A 38 -6.02 -18.79 -4.74
C ASP A 38 -5.69 -17.55 -5.58
N GLY A 39 -4.79 -16.69 -5.10
CA GLY A 39 -4.39 -15.46 -5.78
C GLY A 39 -5.22 -14.24 -5.45
N THR A 40 -6.32 -14.39 -4.69
CA THR A 40 -7.08 -13.22 -4.23
C THR A 40 -6.33 -12.48 -3.14
N VAL A 41 -6.63 -11.19 -2.96
CA VAL A 41 -5.92 -10.31 -2.04
C VAL A 41 -6.90 -9.54 -1.18
N ALA A 42 -6.62 -9.51 0.13
CA ALA A 42 -7.30 -8.62 1.07
C ALA A 42 -6.36 -7.46 1.41
N LYS A 43 -6.89 -6.25 1.47
CA LYS A 43 -6.16 -5.05 1.83
C LYS A 43 -6.84 -4.33 2.97
N ARG A 44 -6.05 -3.82 3.93
CA ARG A 44 -6.54 -3.01 5.04
C ARG A 44 -5.73 -1.73 5.16
N TRP A 45 -6.40 -0.59 5.11
CA TRP A 45 -5.79 0.70 5.37
C TRP A 45 -5.40 0.86 6.84
N ARG A 46 -4.24 1.46 7.09
CA ARG A 46 -3.74 1.74 8.44
C ARG A 46 -3.75 3.23 8.77
N VAL A 47 -3.96 4.08 7.77
CA VAL A 47 -4.02 5.54 7.93
C VAL A 47 -5.39 6.04 7.48
N GLY A 48 -5.83 7.18 8.03
CA GLY A 48 -7.12 7.74 7.73
C GLY A 48 -8.27 6.85 8.19
N ALA A 49 -9.30 6.74 7.40
CA ALA A 49 -10.41 5.82 7.64
C ALA A 49 -9.94 4.39 7.34
N ARG A 50 -9.88 3.57 8.40
CA ARG A 50 -9.39 2.19 8.29
C ARG A 50 -10.44 1.30 7.66
N SER A 51 -10.37 1.17 6.35
CA SER A 51 -11.27 0.32 5.57
C SER A 51 -10.55 -0.92 5.04
N CYS A 52 -11.33 -1.92 4.67
CA CYS A 52 -10.83 -3.13 4.03
C CYS A 52 -11.40 -3.24 2.62
N ALA A 53 -10.64 -3.85 1.73
CA ALA A 53 -11.07 -4.13 0.37
C ALA A 53 -10.54 -5.48 -0.08
N TRP A 54 -11.25 -6.10 -1.03
CA TRP A 54 -10.89 -7.39 -1.62
C TRP A 54 -10.60 -7.19 -3.10
N TRP A 55 -9.58 -7.90 -3.59
CA TRP A 55 -9.14 -7.84 -4.98
C TRP A 55 -9.02 -9.24 -5.55
N ASP A 56 -9.36 -9.39 -6.84
CA ASP A 56 -9.27 -10.69 -7.50
C ASP A 56 -7.82 -11.13 -7.70
N SER A 57 -6.90 -10.17 -7.78
CA SER A 57 -5.48 -10.46 -7.96
C SER A 57 -4.62 -9.35 -7.40
N LEU A 58 -3.35 -9.67 -7.15
CA LEU A 58 -2.35 -8.68 -6.74
C LEU A 58 -2.15 -7.61 -7.84
N GLN A 59 -2.20 -8.03 -9.09
CA GLN A 59 -2.09 -7.11 -10.23
C GLN A 59 -3.18 -6.04 -10.22
N ASP A 60 -4.41 -6.41 -9.91
CA ASP A 60 -5.53 -5.46 -9.82
C ASP A 60 -5.32 -4.44 -8.70
N LEU A 61 -4.89 -4.91 -7.53
CA LEU A 61 -4.56 -4.02 -6.42
C LEU A 61 -3.44 -3.05 -6.80
N TYR A 62 -2.37 -3.54 -7.39
CA TYR A 62 -1.22 -2.73 -7.80
C TYR A 62 -1.63 -1.68 -8.85
N THR A 63 -2.46 -2.06 -9.79
CA THR A 63 -2.91 -1.14 -10.85
C THR A 63 -3.60 0.09 -10.25
N ILE A 64 -4.45 -0.12 -9.25
CA ILE A 64 -5.26 0.95 -8.67
C ILE A 64 -4.51 1.72 -7.59
N HIS A 65 -3.75 1.03 -6.73
CA HIS A 65 -3.20 1.64 -5.52
C HIS A 65 -1.71 1.96 -5.61
N ILE A 66 -0.99 1.42 -6.58
CA ILE A 66 0.45 1.62 -6.70
C ILE A 66 0.80 2.26 -8.03
N TYR A 67 0.47 1.63 -9.14
CA TYR A 67 0.87 2.13 -10.47
C TYR A 67 0.14 3.41 -10.87
N ALA A 68 -1.06 3.63 -10.34
CA ALA A 68 -1.80 4.89 -10.54
C ALA A 68 -1.17 6.08 -9.80
N HIS A 69 -0.24 5.82 -8.88
CA HIS A 69 0.40 6.84 -8.03
C HIS A 69 1.92 6.73 -8.07
N PRO A 70 2.57 6.94 -9.23
CA PRO A 70 4.02 6.77 -9.37
C PRO A 70 4.84 7.72 -8.49
N ASP A 71 4.25 8.85 -8.07
CA ASP A 71 4.94 9.86 -7.26
C ASP A 71 4.95 9.56 -5.78
N TYR A 72 4.29 8.48 -5.34
CA TYR A 72 4.15 8.20 -3.91
C TYR A 72 5.37 7.51 -3.30
N GLY A 73 6.30 7.03 -4.12
CA GLY A 73 7.47 6.31 -3.64
C GLY A 73 7.10 5.05 -2.87
N THR A 74 6.24 4.24 -3.46
CA THR A 74 5.69 3.06 -2.79
C THR A 74 6.76 2.00 -2.58
N ARG A 75 6.83 1.49 -1.35
CA ARG A 75 7.69 0.35 -0.97
C ARG A 75 6.81 -0.74 -0.36
N VAL A 76 6.94 -1.95 -0.90
CA VAL A 76 6.22 -3.13 -0.44
C VAL A 76 7.22 -4.07 0.22
N GLU A 77 6.98 -4.41 1.49
CA GLU A 77 7.81 -5.34 2.25
C GLU A 77 7.02 -6.60 2.55
N TRP A 78 7.37 -7.69 1.87
CA TRP A 78 6.74 -8.98 2.02
C TRP A 78 7.27 -9.74 3.23
N SER A 79 6.41 -10.58 3.82
CA SER A 79 6.76 -11.40 4.98
C SER A 79 7.84 -12.45 4.69
N ASP A 80 8.09 -12.78 3.43
CA ASP A 80 9.15 -13.68 3.00
C ASP A 80 10.53 -12.98 2.83
N GLY A 81 10.59 -11.68 3.09
CA GLY A 81 11.80 -10.88 2.99
C GLY A 81 11.96 -10.14 1.66
N CYS A 82 11.09 -10.36 0.69
CA CYS A 82 11.13 -9.62 -0.57
C CYS A 82 10.70 -8.17 -0.36
N VAL A 83 11.42 -7.24 -0.98
CA VAL A 83 11.11 -5.81 -0.95
C VAL A 83 10.99 -5.31 -2.38
N GLU A 84 9.88 -4.63 -2.68
CA GLU A 84 9.66 -4.00 -3.97
C GLU A 84 9.64 -2.48 -3.78
N GLU A 85 10.40 -1.77 -4.59
CA GLU A 85 10.37 -0.30 -4.66
C GLU A 85 9.78 0.11 -6.00
N LEU A 86 8.63 0.74 -5.96
CA LEU A 86 7.80 0.96 -7.14
C LEU A 86 7.57 2.45 -7.44
#